data_de555842cabaee96ee6b5332e73689f2
#
_entry.id   de555842cabaee96ee6b5332e73689f2
#
_cell.length_a   1.000
_cell.length_b   1.000
_cell.length_c   1.000
_cell.angle_alpha   90.00
_cell.angle_beta   90.00
_cell.angle_gamma   90.00
#
_symmetry.space_group_name_H-M   'P 1'
#
loop_
_entity.id
_entity.type
_entity.pdbx_description
1 polymer ?
#
loop_
_entity_poly.entity_id
_entity_poly.type
_entity_poly.pdbx_seq_one_letter_code
_entity_poly.pdbx_strand_id
1 'polypeptide(L)'
;MTRIYDAQKFNSAYLEFICKGSFNEIPDYYPRYRSRYAALIKKYCDLAPSTPLKVLDVGGGQLGLLCKKLWNDDAWVADIGGAHLDYVAAQGLQVKIWNLCSEEPPFKEEFDFIFFSEVIEHLPMPGHIVLERLKIALKPGGMIICSTPNLYRLRNIVYMAIGKQIFDYFRIPENHGLGHVMEYSIDHLQWQIEKSGLENCHIEYCQMPHSPNDPVFRVMYWMGSPLFLVPRFRDTLVAIAQAPSN
;
A
#
# COMPACT_ATOMS: atom_id res chain seq x y z
N MET A 1 -7.39 17.36 17.41
CA MET A 1 -8.45 16.34 17.16
C MET A 1 -7.99 15.49 15.99
N THR A 2 -8.09 14.17 16.08
CA THR A 2 -7.85 13.24 14.99
C THR A 2 -9.05 13.17 14.06
N ARG A 3 -8.84 12.63 12.85
CA ARG A 3 -9.92 12.38 11.88
C ARG A 3 -10.83 11.27 12.37
N ILE A 4 -12.11 11.34 11.99
CA ILE A 4 -13.06 10.28 12.28
C ILE A 4 -13.29 9.47 11.00
N TYR A 5 -13.09 8.17 11.08
CA TYR A 5 -13.44 7.25 10.00
C TYR A 5 -14.95 7.07 9.94
N ASP A 6 -15.54 7.47 8.82
CA ASP A 6 -16.95 7.26 8.52
C ASP A 6 -17.08 6.19 7.43
N ALA A 7 -17.55 5.01 7.82
CA ALA A 7 -17.66 3.86 6.92
C ALA A 7 -18.65 4.11 5.77
N GLN A 8 -19.71 4.91 5.98
CA GLN A 8 -20.70 5.20 4.94
C GLN A 8 -20.10 6.15 3.88
N LYS A 9 -19.44 7.22 4.32
CA LYS A 9 -18.75 8.16 3.43
C LYS A 9 -17.63 7.46 2.67
N PHE A 10 -16.82 6.64 3.36
CA PHE A 10 -15.80 5.83 2.69
C PHE A 10 -16.40 4.94 1.61
N ASN A 11 -17.48 4.19 1.92
CA ASN A 11 -18.10 3.29 0.96
C ASN A 11 -18.63 4.03 -0.27
N SER A 12 -19.27 5.17 -0.08
CA SER A 12 -19.76 6.00 -1.19
C SER A 12 -18.62 6.48 -2.07
N ALA A 13 -17.57 7.06 -1.48
CA ALA A 13 -16.40 7.51 -2.21
C ALA A 13 -15.65 6.36 -2.92
N TYR A 14 -15.52 5.22 -2.25
CA TYR A 14 -14.85 4.05 -2.82
C TYR A 14 -15.59 3.49 -4.04
N LEU A 15 -16.91 3.35 -3.95
CA LEU A 15 -17.73 2.89 -5.08
C LEU A 15 -17.72 3.88 -6.24
N GLU A 16 -17.80 5.16 -5.95
CA GLU A 16 -17.87 6.20 -6.99
C GLU A 16 -16.52 6.43 -7.68
N PHE A 17 -15.44 6.59 -6.93
CA PHE A 17 -14.17 7.04 -7.46
C PHE A 17 -13.15 5.92 -7.68
N ILE A 18 -13.26 4.78 -6.98
CA ILE A 18 -12.32 3.68 -7.11
C ILE A 18 -12.93 2.55 -7.95
N CYS A 19 -14.09 2.01 -7.57
CA CYS A 19 -14.68 0.89 -8.32
C CYS A 19 -15.16 1.29 -9.74
N LYS A 20 -15.63 2.51 -9.92
CA LYS A 20 -16.06 3.04 -11.24
C LYS A 20 -14.96 3.85 -11.95
N GLY A 21 -13.82 4.01 -11.29
CA GLY A 21 -12.70 4.78 -11.83
C GLY A 21 -11.95 4.04 -12.95
N SER A 22 -11.26 4.80 -13.78
CA SER A 22 -10.45 4.26 -14.88
C SER A 22 -9.03 3.92 -14.39
N PHE A 23 -8.93 2.88 -13.58
CA PHE A 23 -7.66 2.27 -13.21
C PHE A 23 -7.40 1.04 -14.08
N ASN A 24 -6.14 0.71 -14.31
CA ASN A 24 -5.72 -0.39 -15.20
C ASN A 24 -5.87 -1.78 -14.56
N GLU A 25 -6.98 -2.02 -13.85
CA GLU A 25 -7.22 -3.26 -13.14
C GLU A 25 -8.42 -4.02 -13.70
N ILE A 26 -8.47 -5.32 -13.44
CA ILE A 26 -9.63 -6.14 -13.80
C ILE A 26 -10.87 -5.67 -13.03
N PRO A 27 -12.08 -5.76 -13.60
CA PRO A 27 -13.30 -5.17 -13.01
C PRO A 27 -13.59 -5.58 -11.56
N ASP A 28 -13.24 -6.83 -11.18
CA ASP A 28 -13.48 -7.34 -9.83
C ASP A 28 -12.38 -7.01 -8.82
N TYR A 29 -11.30 -6.35 -9.24
CA TYR A 29 -10.16 -6.08 -8.37
C TYR A 29 -10.57 -5.21 -7.18
N TYR A 30 -11.08 -4.02 -7.43
CA TYR A 30 -11.43 -3.07 -6.36
C TYR A 30 -12.56 -3.55 -5.45
N PRO A 31 -13.67 -4.14 -5.94
CA PRO A 31 -14.66 -4.76 -5.06
C PRO A 31 -14.06 -5.79 -4.11
N ARG A 32 -13.12 -6.61 -4.60
CA ARG A 32 -12.44 -7.67 -3.83
C ARG A 32 -11.52 -7.12 -2.74
N TYR A 33 -10.72 -6.10 -3.07
CA TYR A 33 -9.71 -5.55 -2.16
C TYR A 33 -10.20 -4.35 -1.34
N ARG A 34 -11.51 -4.04 -1.36
CA ARG A 34 -12.10 -2.91 -0.64
C ARG A 34 -11.72 -2.86 0.85
N SER A 35 -11.66 -4.01 1.51
CA SER A 35 -11.28 -4.11 2.94
C SER A 35 -9.86 -3.61 3.21
N ARG A 36 -8.93 -3.81 2.26
CA ARG A 36 -7.56 -3.29 2.36
C ARG A 36 -7.55 -1.76 2.38
N TYR A 37 -8.22 -1.14 1.42
CA TYR A 37 -8.32 0.32 1.37
C TYR A 37 -9.01 0.89 2.61
N ALA A 38 -10.08 0.25 3.08
CA ALA A 38 -10.77 0.65 4.31
C ALA A 38 -9.86 0.59 5.54
N ALA A 39 -9.05 -0.47 5.67
CA ALA A 39 -8.12 -0.63 6.78
C ALA A 39 -7.02 0.46 6.75
N LEU A 40 -6.43 0.73 5.59
CA LEU A 40 -5.39 1.76 5.44
C LEU A 40 -5.94 3.17 5.68
N ILE A 41 -7.12 3.48 5.17
CA ILE A 41 -7.78 4.77 5.40
C ILE A 41 -8.16 4.92 6.89
N LYS A 42 -8.59 3.86 7.56
CA LYS A 42 -8.84 3.91 9.01
C LYS A 42 -7.56 4.23 9.79
N LYS A 43 -6.44 3.56 9.46
CA LYS A 43 -5.15 3.88 10.08
C LYS A 43 -4.72 5.32 9.82
N TYR A 44 -4.93 5.82 8.62
CA TYR A 44 -4.69 7.21 8.30
C TYR A 44 -5.52 8.14 9.19
N CYS A 45 -6.80 7.85 9.42
CA CYS A 45 -7.64 8.64 10.35
C CYS A 45 -7.11 8.63 11.78
N ASP A 46 -6.64 7.48 12.25
CA ASP A 46 -6.13 7.34 13.62
C ASP A 46 -4.85 8.18 13.85
N LEU A 47 -4.08 8.44 12.78
CA LEU A 47 -2.80 9.15 12.82
C LEU A 47 -2.90 10.62 12.40
N ALA A 48 -3.77 10.95 11.46
CA ALA A 48 -3.85 12.26 10.83
C ALA A 48 -4.70 13.26 11.66
N PRO A 49 -4.28 14.52 11.78
CA PRO A 49 -5.11 15.59 12.36
C PRO A 49 -6.33 15.87 11.48
N SER A 50 -7.31 16.56 12.02
CA SER A 50 -8.54 16.94 11.29
C SER A 50 -8.32 18.01 10.20
N THR A 51 -7.19 18.71 10.23
CA THR A 51 -6.81 19.68 9.18
C THR A 51 -6.36 18.98 7.90
N PRO A 52 -6.56 19.60 6.72
CA PRO A 52 -6.02 19.06 5.48
C PRO A 52 -4.49 18.87 5.54
N LEU A 53 -4.01 17.80 4.95
CA LEU A 53 -2.60 17.44 4.87
C LEU A 53 -2.14 17.41 3.40
N LYS A 54 -0.83 17.57 3.18
CA LYS A 54 -0.21 17.24 1.90
C LYS A 54 0.18 15.78 1.90
N VAL A 55 -0.45 14.99 1.03
CA VAL A 55 -0.36 13.54 1.00
C VAL A 55 0.21 13.08 -0.33
N LEU A 56 1.16 12.15 -0.30
CA LEU A 56 1.68 11.45 -1.47
C LEU A 56 1.20 10.00 -1.45
N ASP A 57 0.60 9.56 -2.54
CA ASP A 57 0.30 8.14 -2.81
C ASP A 57 1.30 7.62 -3.84
N VAL A 58 2.11 6.65 -3.47
CA VAL A 58 3.14 6.08 -4.33
C VAL A 58 2.62 4.79 -4.94
N GLY A 59 2.46 4.80 -6.26
CA GLY A 59 1.79 3.77 -7.03
C GLY A 59 0.46 4.28 -7.59
N GLY A 60 -0.59 3.50 -7.57
CA GLY A 60 -1.82 3.74 -8.32
C GLY A 60 -2.67 5.00 -7.99
N GLY A 61 -2.44 5.70 -6.88
CA GLY A 61 -3.13 6.95 -6.52
C GLY A 61 -4.51 6.78 -5.86
N GLN A 62 -4.95 5.57 -5.57
CA GLN A 62 -6.29 5.30 -5.01
C GLN A 62 -6.46 5.84 -3.60
N LEU A 63 -5.44 5.68 -2.74
CA LEU A 63 -5.47 6.17 -1.35
C LEU A 63 -5.41 7.70 -1.31
N GLY A 64 -4.56 8.31 -2.13
CA GLY A 64 -4.51 9.76 -2.32
C GLY A 64 -5.84 10.32 -2.80
N LEU A 65 -6.48 9.66 -3.75
CA LEU A 65 -7.80 10.06 -4.26
C LEU A 65 -8.88 10.00 -3.15
N LEU A 66 -8.88 8.95 -2.33
CA LEU A 66 -9.77 8.84 -1.19
C LEU A 66 -9.53 9.95 -0.17
N CYS A 67 -8.28 10.28 0.14
CA CYS A 67 -7.94 11.39 1.04
C CYS A 67 -8.44 12.73 0.49
N LYS A 68 -8.27 12.97 -0.81
CA LYS A 68 -8.81 14.15 -1.49
C LYS A 68 -10.33 14.27 -1.38
N LYS A 69 -11.05 13.18 -1.66
CA LYS A 69 -12.51 13.18 -1.68
C LYS A 69 -13.14 13.21 -0.29
N LEU A 70 -12.49 12.63 0.72
CA LEU A 70 -13.02 12.54 2.08
C LEU A 70 -12.69 13.75 2.95
N TRP A 71 -11.49 14.35 2.76
CA TRP A 71 -10.99 15.42 3.65
C TRP A 71 -10.44 16.65 2.90
N ASN A 72 -10.51 16.66 1.58
CA ASN A 72 -9.95 17.71 0.73
C ASN A 72 -8.44 17.94 0.95
N ASP A 73 -7.71 16.84 1.20
CA ASP A 73 -6.25 16.87 1.31
C ASP A 73 -5.62 17.34 0.00
N ASP A 74 -4.43 17.96 0.08
CA ASP A 74 -3.58 18.24 -1.08
C ASP A 74 -2.91 16.93 -1.49
N ALA A 75 -3.60 16.15 -2.35
CA ALA A 75 -3.20 14.80 -2.69
C ALA A 75 -2.41 14.76 -4.00
N TRP A 76 -1.28 14.06 -3.92
CA TRP A 76 -0.37 13.80 -5.02
C TRP A 76 -0.27 12.30 -5.28
N VAL A 77 0.02 11.94 -6.53
CA VAL A 77 0.42 10.58 -6.91
C VAL A 77 1.78 10.62 -7.59
N ALA A 78 2.65 9.70 -7.20
CA ALA A 78 3.91 9.42 -7.88
C ALA A 78 3.92 7.99 -8.41
N ASP A 79 4.15 7.83 -9.69
CA ASP A 79 4.15 6.54 -10.37
C ASP A 79 5.16 6.55 -11.53
N ILE A 80 5.58 5.37 -12.01
CA ILE A 80 6.45 5.25 -13.20
C ILE A 80 5.72 5.57 -14.51
N GLY A 81 4.38 5.64 -14.48
CA GLY A 81 3.51 5.92 -15.62
C GLY A 81 2.30 4.98 -15.68
N GLY A 82 1.33 5.35 -16.49
CA GLY A 82 0.12 4.55 -16.72
C GLY A 82 -1.08 5.40 -17.05
N ALA A 83 -2.05 4.85 -17.81
CA ALA A 83 -3.24 5.57 -18.25
C ALA A 83 -4.16 6.00 -17.09
N HIS A 84 -4.07 5.35 -15.93
CA HIS A 84 -4.82 5.72 -14.72
C HIS A 84 -4.42 7.10 -14.18
N LEU A 85 -3.22 7.60 -14.51
CA LEU A 85 -2.75 8.91 -14.05
C LEU A 85 -3.58 10.07 -14.64
N ASP A 86 -4.06 9.93 -15.88
CA ASP A 86 -4.97 10.92 -16.47
C ASP A 86 -6.30 10.97 -15.69
N TYR A 87 -6.80 9.80 -15.28
CA TYR A 87 -8.02 9.75 -14.48
C TYR A 87 -7.84 10.43 -13.13
N VAL A 88 -6.79 10.09 -12.36
CA VAL A 88 -6.59 10.70 -11.04
C VAL A 88 -6.29 12.20 -11.14
N ALA A 89 -5.58 12.65 -12.18
CA ALA A 89 -5.38 14.07 -12.48
C ALA A 89 -6.71 14.80 -12.74
N ALA A 90 -7.60 14.20 -13.53
CA ALA A 90 -8.94 14.73 -13.77
C ALA A 90 -9.81 14.78 -12.49
N GLN A 91 -9.51 13.94 -11.50
CA GLN A 91 -10.15 13.96 -10.18
C GLN A 91 -9.53 15.00 -9.22
N GLY A 92 -8.48 15.72 -9.63
CA GLY A 92 -7.86 16.81 -8.89
C GLY A 92 -6.63 16.43 -8.08
N LEU A 93 -6.01 15.27 -8.34
CA LEU A 93 -4.69 14.95 -7.82
C LEU A 93 -3.60 15.60 -8.67
N GLN A 94 -2.51 15.95 -8.04
CA GLN A 94 -1.29 16.31 -8.75
C GLN A 94 -0.50 15.03 -9.08
N VAL A 95 0.05 14.97 -10.29
CA VAL A 95 0.74 13.79 -10.81
C VAL A 95 2.22 14.09 -10.99
N LYS A 96 3.06 13.17 -10.52
CA LYS A 96 4.49 13.19 -10.75
C LYS A 96 4.94 11.84 -11.31
N ILE A 97 5.51 11.85 -12.51
CA ILE A 97 6.21 10.66 -13.01
C ILE A 97 7.53 10.57 -12.25
N TRP A 98 7.75 9.41 -11.62
CA TRP A 98 8.95 9.16 -10.84
C TRP A 98 9.28 7.67 -10.79
N ASN A 99 10.44 7.29 -11.30
CA ASN A 99 10.97 5.95 -11.14
C ASN A 99 11.79 5.87 -9.84
N LEU A 100 11.16 5.32 -8.78
CA LEU A 100 11.78 5.16 -7.47
C LEU A 100 13.09 4.38 -7.48
N CYS A 101 13.30 3.50 -8.48
CA CYS A 101 14.48 2.65 -8.54
C CYS A 101 15.70 3.35 -9.16
N SER A 102 15.49 4.29 -10.07
CA SER A 102 16.58 4.87 -10.87
C SER A 102 16.74 6.38 -10.75
N GLU A 103 15.75 7.09 -10.18
CA GLU A 103 15.74 8.55 -10.15
C GLU A 103 15.87 9.07 -8.72
N GLU A 104 16.51 10.23 -8.59
CA GLU A 104 16.53 10.97 -7.33
C GLU A 104 15.13 11.46 -6.95
N PRO A 105 14.85 11.64 -5.65
CA PRO A 105 13.57 12.17 -5.21
C PRO A 105 13.27 13.54 -5.82
N PRO A 106 12.13 13.71 -6.51
CA PRO A 106 11.73 15.01 -7.07
C PRO A 106 11.12 15.93 -6.03
N PHE A 107 11.04 15.48 -4.78
CA PHE A 107 10.45 16.18 -3.64
C PHE A 107 11.44 16.24 -2.49
N LYS A 108 11.36 17.29 -1.69
CA LYS A 108 12.17 17.45 -0.48
C LYS A 108 11.34 18.08 0.63
N GLU A 109 11.12 17.33 1.71
CA GLU A 109 10.40 17.83 2.91
C GLU A 109 9.04 18.46 2.60
N GLU A 110 8.27 17.83 1.70
CA GLU A 110 7.03 18.41 1.23
C GLU A 110 5.78 17.77 1.82
N PHE A 111 5.82 16.46 2.12
CA PHE A 111 4.63 15.71 2.48
C PHE A 111 4.51 15.49 3.98
N ASP A 112 3.29 15.69 4.49
CA ASP A 112 2.94 15.34 5.86
C ASP A 112 2.74 13.84 6.01
N PHE A 113 2.32 13.19 4.90
CA PHE A 113 1.97 11.78 4.89
C PHE A 113 2.26 11.10 3.55
N ILE A 114 2.79 9.88 3.59
CA ILE A 114 3.01 9.05 2.40
C ILE A 114 2.29 7.71 2.55
N PHE A 115 1.55 7.31 1.53
CA PHE A 115 1.11 5.93 1.33
C PHE A 115 2.08 5.23 0.38
N PHE A 116 2.58 4.08 0.81
CA PHE A 116 3.43 3.19 0.04
C PHE A 116 2.88 1.77 0.15
N SER A 117 1.78 1.53 -0.58
CA SER A 117 0.93 0.35 -0.40
C SER A 117 1.05 -0.61 -1.57
N GLU A 118 1.49 -1.85 -1.29
CA GLU A 118 1.61 -2.93 -2.28
C GLU A 118 2.52 -2.54 -3.48
N VAL A 119 3.66 -1.93 -3.16
CA VAL A 119 4.64 -1.49 -4.15
C VAL A 119 6.03 -2.05 -3.87
N ILE A 120 6.44 -2.07 -2.59
CA ILE A 120 7.80 -2.45 -2.19
C ILE A 120 8.19 -3.87 -2.64
N GLU A 121 7.23 -4.79 -2.71
CA GLU A 121 7.42 -6.17 -3.16
C GLU A 121 7.68 -6.31 -4.65
N HIS A 122 7.37 -5.30 -5.43
CA HIS A 122 7.56 -5.28 -6.87
C HIS A 122 8.91 -4.66 -7.30
N LEU A 123 9.64 -4.05 -6.37
CA LEU A 123 10.83 -3.28 -6.70
C LEU A 123 12.07 -4.17 -6.79
N PRO A 124 12.84 -4.12 -7.89
CA PRO A 124 14.04 -4.93 -8.09
C PRO A 124 15.26 -4.32 -7.38
N MET A 125 15.08 -3.81 -6.17
CA MET A 125 16.15 -3.21 -5.37
C MET A 125 15.83 -3.32 -3.87
N PRO A 126 16.85 -3.18 -2.99
CA PRO A 126 16.63 -3.21 -1.54
C PRO A 126 15.64 -2.14 -1.08
N GLY A 127 14.65 -2.55 -0.28
CA GLY A 127 13.56 -1.67 0.18
C GLY A 127 14.06 -0.44 0.94
N HIS A 128 15.13 -0.56 1.73
CA HIS A 128 15.67 0.59 2.49
C HIS A 128 16.14 1.76 1.60
N ILE A 129 16.64 1.48 0.39
CA ILE A 129 17.06 2.54 -0.54
C ILE A 129 15.84 3.34 -1.02
N VAL A 130 14.74 2.65 -1.34
CA VAL A 130 13.50 3.30 -1.75
C VAL A 130 12.86 4.05 -0.58
N LEU A 131 12.83 3.44 0.60
CA LEU A 131 12.29 4.08 1.81
C LEU A 131 13.11 5.31 2.21
N GLU A 132 14.44 5.32 1.99
CA GLU A 132 15.28 6.50 2.19
C GLU A 132 14.88 7.64 1.24
N ARG A 133 14.62 7.33 -0.03
CA ARG A 133 14.12 8.31 -1.02
C ARG A 133 12.76 8.87 -0.60
N LEU A 134 11.86 8.03 -0.12
CA LEU A 134 10.55 8.47 0.38
C LEU A 134 10.68 9.32 1.66
N LYS A 135 11.63 8.99 2.54
CA LYS A 135 11.93 9.79 3.72
C LYS A 135 12.37 11.22 3.36
N ILE A 136 13.17 11.40 2.30
CA ILE A 136 13.57 12.72 1.82
C ILE A 136 12.35 13.57 1.40
N ALA A 137 11.31 12.94 0.87
CA ALA A 137 10.08 13.62 0.48
C ALA A 137 9.17 13.98 1.66
N LEU A 138 9.32 13.32 2.81
CA LEU A 138 8.58 13.63 4.03
C LEU A 138 9.11 14.89 4.71
N LYS A 139 8.21 15.70 5.26
CA LYS A 139 8.58 16.73 6.23
C LYS A 139 9.20 16.12 7.49
N PRO A 140 10.01 16.86 8.26
CA PRO A 140 10.40 16.44 9.60
C PRO A 140 9.16 16.03 10.42
N GLY A 141 9.19 14.81 11.01
CA GLY A 141 8.04 14.26 11.72
C GLY A 141 6.89 13.76 10.84
N GLY A 142 7.00 13.86 9.51
CA GLY A 142 6.01 13.29 8.58
C GLY A 142 5.97 11.77 8.65
N MET A 143 4.83 11.17 8.29
CA MET A 143 4.56 9.75 8.49
C MET A 143 4.42 8.99 7.18
N ILE A 144 4.77 7.70 7.20
CA ILE A 144 4.55 6.76 6.10
C ILE A 144 3.74 5.56 6.59
N ILE A 145 2.74 5.15 5.80
CA ILE A 145 2.11 3.83 5.88
C ILE A 145 2.61 3.01 4.70
N CYS A 146 3.33 1.93 5.01
CA CYS A 146 3.77 0.94 4.03
C CYS A 146 3.00 -0.36 4.23
N SER A 147 2.39 -0.90 3.18
CA SER A 147 1.79 -2.23 3.22
C SER A 147 2.42 -3.14 2.16
N THR A 148 2.53 -4.43 2.49
CA THR A 148 3.09 -5.44 1.59
C THR A 148 2.59 -6.84 1.99
N PRO A 149 2.51 -7.80 1.08
CA PRO A 149 2.17 -9.18 1.42
C PRO A 149 3.12 -9.77 2.46
N ASN A 150 2.53 -10.49 3.41
CA ASN A 150 3.29 -11.20 4.43
C ASN A 150 3.87 -12.51 3.86
N LEU A 151 5.20 -12.67 3.95
CA LEU A 151 5.88 -13.89 3.52
C LEU A 151 5.30 -15.15 4.17
N TYR A 152 4.89 -15.06 5.44
CA TYR A 152 4.36 -16.19 6.20
C TYR A 152 2.84 -16.33 6.14
N ARG A 153 2.16 -15.62 5.23
CA ARG A 153 0.72 -15.78 5.03
C ARG A 153 0.35 -17.23 4.71
N LEU A 154 -0.83 -17.65 5.15
CA LEU A 154 -1.28 -19.04 5.03
C LEU A 154 -1.16 -19.60 3.61
N ARG A 155 -1.47 -18.81 2.58
CA ARG A 155 -1.28 -19.21 1.17
C ARG A 155 0.14 -19.69 0.88
N ASN A 156 1.13 -18.92 1.32
CA ASN A 156 2.53 -19.24 1.04
C ASN A 156 2.98 -20.52 1.75
N ILE A 157 2.56 -20.71 3.00
CA ILE A 157 2.86 -21.92 3.77
C ILE A 157 2.30 -23.15 3.07
N VAL A 158 1.04 -23.08 2.60
CA VAL A 158 0.42 -24.17 1.86
C VAL A 158 1.16 -24.43 0.54
N TYR A 159 1.51 -23.36 -0.19
CA TYR A 159 2.24 -23.50 -1.46
C TYR A 159 3.59 -24.18 -1.27
N MET A 160 4.37 -23.74 -0.27
CA MET A 160 5.66 -24.37 0.06
C MET A 160 5.48 -25.84 0.46
N ALA A 161 4.46 -26.15 1.27
CA ALA A 161 4.22 -27.51 1.72
C ALA A 161 3.88 -28.49 0.58
N ILE A 162 3.28 -28.01 -0.51
CA ILE A 162 2.97 -28.81 -1.70
C ILE A 162 3.97 -28.61 -2.85
N GLY A 163 5.11 -27.97 -2.59
CA GLY A 163 6.17 -27.71 -3.58
C GLY A 163 5.79 -26.71 -4.68
N LYS A 164 4.81 -25.84 -4.43
CA LYS A 164 4.39 -24.80 -5.37
C LYS A 164 5.17 -23.50 -5.14
N GLN A 165 5.53 -22.83 -6.23
CA GLN A 165 6.24 -21.55 -6.19
C GLN A 165 5.35 -20.46 -5.54
N ILE A 166 5.96 -19.62 -4.71
CA ILE A 166 5.28 -18.51 -4.01
C ILE A 166 5.50 -17.15 -4.67
N PHE A 167 6.64 -16.97 -5.35
CA PHE A 167 6.96 -15.75 -6.09
C PHE A 167 6.55 -15.87 -7.56
N ASP A 168 6.28 -14.76 -8.21
CA ASP A 168 6.09 -14.71 -9.64
C ASP A 168 7.42 -14.97 -10.37
N TYR A 169 7.33 -15.38 -11.64
CA TYR A 169 8.53 -15.48 -12.45
C TYR A 169 9.14 -14.10 -12.67
N PHE A 170 10.40 -13.93 -12.29
CA PHE A 170 11.14 -12.69 -12.54
C PHE A 170 11.43 -12.57 -14.03
N ARG A 171 10.70 -11.69 -14.71
CA ARG A 171 10.81 -11.46 -16.16
C ARG A 171 10.56 -9.99 -16.46
N ILE A 172 11.05 -9.53 -17.62
CA ILE A 172 10.71 -8.21 -18.14
C ILE A 172 9.19 -8.18 -18.40
N PRO A 173 8.44 -7.24 -17.82
CA PRO A 173 7.00 -7.16 -18.02
C PRO A 173 6.68 -6.75 -19.45
N GLU A 174 5.74 -7.48 -20.08
CA GLU A 174 5.29 -7.17 -21.43
C GLU A 174 4.13 -6.14 -21.40
N ASN A 175 3.21 -6.26 -20.46
CA ASN A 175 2.02 -5.41 -20.40
C ASN A 175 1.60 -4.99 -18.96
N HIS A 176 2.15 -5.59 -17.93
CA HIS A 176 1.83 -5.30 -16.53
C HIS A 176 3.11 -5.24 -15.73
N GLY A 177 3.09 -4.56 -14.58
CA GLY A 177 4.26 -4.38 -13.74
C GLY A 177 5.01 -5.67 -13.39
N LEU A 178 6.17 -5.54 -12.80
CA LEU A 178 6.93 -6.66 -12.24
C LEU A 178 6.00 -7.42 -11.27
N GLY A 179 5.97 -8.74 -11.36
CA GLY A 179 5.33 -9.56 -10.32
C GLY A 179 6.03 -9.36 -8.96
N HIS A 180 5.61 -10.09 -7.94
CA HIS A 180 6.28 -10.04 -6.63
C HIS A 180 7.71 -10.55 -6.75
N VAL A 181 8.67 -9.65 -6.66
CA VAL A 181 10.10 -9.96 -6.63
C VAL A 181 10.49 -10.46 -5.26
N MET A 182 9.90 -9.90 -4.21
CA MET A 182 10.14 -10.27 -2.82
C MET A 182 8.88 -10.11 -1.98
N GLU A 183 8.65 -11.02 -1.04
CA GLU A 183 7.69 -10.83 0.05
C GLU A 183 8.45 -10.71 1.37
N TYR A 184 7.93 -9.92 2.29
CA TYR A 184 8.65 -9.55 3.52
C TYR A 184 8.14 -10.33 4.73
N SER A 185 9.05 -10.77 5.60
CA SER A 185 8.72 -11.06 7.00
C SER A 185 8.69 -9.75 7.80
N ILE A 186 8.09 -9.79 8.99
CA ILE A 186 8.05 -8.61 9.87
C ILE A 186 9.46 -8.13 10.20
N ASP A 187 10.36 -9.05 10.55
CA ASP A 187 11.74 -8.72 10.91
C ASP A 187 12.52 -8.10 9.74
N HIS A 188 12.28 -8.62 8.52
CA HIS A 188 12.94 -8.10 7.33
C HIS A 188 12.40 -6.72 6.96
N LEU A 189 11.08 -6.51 7.02
CA LEU A 189 10.48 -5.21 6.75
C LEU A 189 10.93 -4.16 7.79
N GLN A 190 10.96 -4.54 9.05
CA GLN A 190 11.46 -3.68 10.13
C GLN A 190 12.91 -3.27 9.89
N TRP A 191 13.78 -4.22 9.58
CA TRP A 191 15.18 -3.94 9.26
C TRP A 191 15.32 -2.96 8.08
N GLN A 192 14.51 -3.12 7.02
CA GLN A 192 14.53 -2.22 5.86
C GLN A 192 14.11 -0.79 6.26
N ILE A 193 13.09 -0.66 7.09
CA ILE A 193 12.58 0.63 7.57
C ILE A 193 13.63 1.32 8.46
N GLU A 194 14.18 0.61 9.44
CA GLU A 194 15.21 1.13 10.33
C GLU A 194 16.49 1.53 9.55
N LYS A 195 16.90 0.69 8.60
CA LYS A 195 18.06 0.95 7.75
C LYS A 195 17.90 2.18 6.87
N SER A 196 16.68 2.56 6.49
CA SER A 196 16.38 3.79 5.73
C SER A 196 16.50 5.06 6.58
N GLY A 197 16.62 4.93 7.91
CA GLY A 197 16.63 6.05 8.84
C GLY A 197 15.24 6.63 9.11
N LEU A 198 14.17 5.87 8.85
CA LEU A 198 12.85 6.13 9.42
C LEU A 198 12.81 5.63 10.86
N GLU A 199 12.05 6.32 11.71
CA GLU A 199 11.98 6.09 13.16
C GLU A 199 10.57 5.65 13.57
N ASN A 200 10.41 5.29 14.86
CA ASN A 200 9.12 4.94 15.47
C ASN A 200 8.36 3.88 14.69
N CYS A 201 9.10 2.88 14.15
CA CYS A 201 8.51 1.83 13.32
C CYS A 201 7.60 0.93 14.16
N HIS A 202 6.35 0.82 13.73
CA HIS A 202 5.38 -0.14 14.24
C HIS A 202 4.82 -0.97 13.09
N ILE A 203 4.94 -2.30 13.18
CA ILE A 203 4.45 -3.22 12.15
C ILE A 203 3.43 -4.16 12.75
N GLU A 204 2.32 -4.35 12.06
CA GLU A 204 1.29 -5.29 12.47
C GLU A 204 0.88 -6.22 11.33
N TYR A 205 0.44 -7.41 11.71
CA TYR A 205 -0.18 -8.36 10.81
C TYR A 205 -1.66 -8.01 10.62
N CYS A 206 -2.04 -7.71 9.39
CA CYS A 206 -3.42 -7.39 9.03
C CYS A 206 -4.04 -8.52 8.22
N GLN A 207 -5.23 -8.97 8.61
CA GLN A 207 -6.05 -9.81 7.77
C GLN A 207 -6.84 -8.91 6.84
N MET A 208 -6.54 -8.99 5.56
CA MET A 208 -7.26 -8.26 4.52
C MET A 208 -8.04 -9.26 3.68
N PRO A 209 -9.27 -9.59 4.10
CA PRO A 209 -10.04 -10.64 3.46
C PRO A 209 -10.30 -10.31 2.00
N HIS A 210 -9.88 -11.19 1.13
CA HIS A 210 -10.27 -11.24 -0.27
C HIS A 210 -10.88 -12.61 -0.53
N SER A 211 -11.92 -12.68 -1.34
CA SER A 211 -12.50 -13.94 -1.74
C SER A 211 -11.67 -14.52 -2.89
N PRO A 212 -10.99 -15.65 -2.73
CA PRO A 212 -10.30 -16.30 -3.84
C PRO A 212 -11.31 -16.66 -4.94
N ASN A 213 -10.93 -16.48 -6.21
CA ASN A 213 -11.79 -16.88 -7.34
C ASN A 213 -11.87 -18.39 -7.48
N ASP A 214 -10.80 -19.10 -7.13
CA ASP A 214 -10.72 -20.54 -7.20
C ASP A 214 -11.55 -21.18 -6.07
N PRO A 215 -12.55 -22.02 -6.38
CA PRO A 215 -13.37 -22.70 -5.39
C PRO A 215 -12.56 -23.56 -4.39
N VAL A 216 -11.48 -24.19 -4.84
CA VAL A 216 -10.61 -24.99 -3.98
C VAL A 216 -9.92 -24.11 -2.95
N PHE A 217 -9.40 -22.94 -3.38
CA PHE A 217 -8.81 -21.99 -2.46
C PHE A 217 -9.83 -21.37 -1.50
N ARG A 218 -11.08 -21.18 -1.93
CA ARG A 218 -12.15 -20.71 -1.03
C ARG A 218 -12.41 -21.71 0.09
N VAL A 219 -12.48 -23.00 -0.21
CA VAL A 219 -12.65 -24.05 0.80
C VAL A 219 -11.42 -24.12 1.72
N MET A 220 -10.21 -24.12 1.17
CA MET A 220 -8.98 -24.12 1.96
C MET A 220 -8.85 -22.86 2.85
N TYR A 221 -9.26 -21.72 2.34
CA TYR A 221 -9.27 -20.47 3.09
C TYR A 221 -10.28 -20.51 4.23
N TRP A 222 -11.47 -21.07 3.97
CA TRP A 222 -12.49 -21.27 5.00
C TRP A 222 -12.04 -22.27 6.06
N MET A 223 -11.47 -23.41 5.67
CA MET A 223 -10.92 -24.42 6.60
C MET A 223 -9.73 -23.90 7.39
N GLY A 224 -8.89 -23.08 6.77
CA GLY A 224 -7.72 -22.45 7.39
C GLY A 224 -8.05 -21.18 8.21
N SER A 225 -9.29 -20.71 8.18
CA SER A 225 -9.67 -19.46 8.85
C SER A 225 -9.36 -19.41 10.35
N PRO A 226 -9.39 -20.50 11.13
CA PRO A 226 -8.93 -20.49 12.52
C PRO A 226 -7.45 -20.14 12.67
N LEU A 227 -6.62 -20.43 11.65
CA LEU A 227 -5.19 -20.08 11.66
C LEU A 227 -4.94 -18.57 11.59
N PHE A 228 -5.89 -17.77 11.07
CA PHE A 228 -5.79 -16.31 11.08
C PHE A 228 -5.91 -15.69 12.48
N LEU A 229 -6.33 -16.48 13.48
CA LEU A 229 -6.23 -16.09 14.89
C LEU A 229 -4.77 -15.94 15.31
N VAL A 230 -3.86 -16.67 14.65
CA VAL A 230 -2.41 -16.52 14.83
C VAL A 230 -1.93 -15.41 13.89
N PRO A 231 -1.54 -14.24 14.39
CA PRO A 231 -1.27 -13.06 13.56
C PRO A 231 -0.28 -13.29 12.42
N ARG A 232 0.76 -14.11 12.65
CA ARG A 232 1.80 -14.41 11.64
C ARG A 232 1.27 -15.03 10.34
N PHE A 233 0.07 -15.62 10.34
CA PHE A 233 -0.51 -16.26 9.15
C PHE A 233 -1.44 -15.33 8.36
N ARG A 234 -1.64 -14.11 8.85
CA ARG A 234 -2.45 -13.08 8.16
C ARG A 234 -1.78 -12.62 6.88
N ASP A 235 -2.59 -12.10 5.97
CA ASP A 235 -2.19 -11.88 4.57
C ASP A 235 -1.18 -10.76 4.36
N THR A 236 -1.23 -9.69 5.17
CA THR A 236 -0.52 -8.44 4.89
C THR A 236 0.20 -7.92 6.12
N LEU A 237 1.38 -7.36 5.92
CA LEU A 237 2.06 -6.50 6.89
C LEU A 237 1.68 -5.05 6.62
N VAL A 238 1.38 -4.31 7.67
CA VAL A 238 1.21 -2.86 7.61
C VAL A 238 2.17 -2.22 8.58
N ALA A 239 3.10 -1.47 8.05
CA ALA A 239 4.10 -0.72 8.79
C ALA A 239 3.74 0.77 8.81
N ILE A 240 3.92 1.37 9.97
CA ILE A 240 3.82 2.82 10.19
C ILE A 240 5.20 3.26 10.68
N ALA A 241 5.76 4.27 10.07
CA ALA A 241 7.03 4.84 10.49
C ALA A 241 7.02 6.36 10.29
N GLN A 242 8.01 7.05 10.84
CA GLN A 242 8.09 8.50 10.87
C GLN A 242 9.45 8.97 10.38
N ALA A 243 9.49 10.08 9.65
CA ALA A 243 10.73 10.79 9.40
C ALA A 243 11.24 11.43 10.71
N PRO A 244 12.56 11.48 10.95
CA PRO A 244 13.12 12.15 12.13
C PRO A 244 12.54 13.55 12.30
N SER A 245 12.25 13.91 13.56
CA SER A 245 11.92 15.28 13.94
C SER A 245 13.24 15.99 14.23
N ASN A 246 13.59 17.00 13.47
CA ASN A 246 14.81 17.79 13.71
C ASN A 246 14.84 18.41 15.10
#